data_e8f94d66c0a03a7c3372a9bef0ffe361
#
_entry.id   e8f94d66c0a03a7c3372a9bef0ffe361
#
_cell.length_a   1.000
_cell.length_b   1.000
_cell.length_c   1.000
_cell.angle_alpha   90.00
_cell.angle_beta   90.00
_cell.angle_gamma   90.00
#
_symmetry.space_group_name_H-M   'P 1'
#
loop_
_entity.id
_entity.type
_entity.pdbx_description
1 polymer ?
#
loop_
_entity_poly.entity_id
_entity_poly.type
_entity_poly.pdbx_seq_one_letter_code
_entity_poly.pdbx_strand_id
1 'polypeptide(L)'
;MLTSVDRDDLHDGGAHHFAETIIKIKQKAPTMLVEALTGDYAGDLEMVKTVARSGLDVYAHNIETVEFLTPQVRDRRANFRQSLQVLEAAKKAKDGLITKTSVMLGLGESEDQLWHALRGELCRANQSMNQKLNTMP
;
A
#
# COMPACT_ATOMS: atom_id res chain seq x y z
N MET A 1 -6.61 3.51 13.00
CA MET A 1 -6.21 3.79 11.61
C MET A 1 -5.87 5.26 11.47
N LEU A 2 -4.77 5.56 10.78
CA LEU A 2 -4.34 6.91 10.40
C LEU A 2 -4.59 7.09 8.90
N THR A 3 -4.93 8.30 8.50
CA THR A 3 -5.01 8.70 7.10
C THR A 3 -4.50 10.13 6.96
N SER A 4 -4.08 10.50 5.78
CA SER A 4 -3.66 11.85 5.43
C SER A 4 -4.41 12.29 4.18
N VAL A 5 -4.55 13.60 4.01
CA VAL A 5 -4.90 14.19 2.71
C VAL A 5 -3.69 14.12 1.79
N ASP A 6 -3.92 14.21 0.49
CA ASP A 6 -2.84 14.35 -0.47
C ASP A 6 -2.09 15.67 -0.23
N ARG A 7 -0.77 15.59 -0.22
CA ARG A 7 0.12 16.71 0.05
C ARG A 7 0.99 17.01 -1.18
N ASP A 8 0.31 17.30 -2.30
CA ASP A 8 0.96 17.71 -3.57
C ASP A 8 1.77 19.00 -3.42
N ASP A 9 1.58 19.72 -2.31
CA ASP A 9 2.36 20.91 -1.93
C ASP A 9 3.74 20.57 -1.36
N LEU A 10 3.97 19.30 -0.97
CA LEU A 10 5.25 18.83 -0.43
C LEU A 10 5.97 17.94 -1.44
N HIS A 11 7.28 18.14 -1.55
CA HIS A 11 8.12 17.36 -2.46
C HIS A 11 8.07 15.83 -2.21
N ASP A 12 7.91 15.43 -0.95
CA ASP A 12 7.83 14.05 -0.51
C ASP A 12 6.39 13.55 -0.34
N GLY A 13 5.39 14.31 -0.80
CA GLY A 13 3.97 13.97 -0.60
C GLY A 13 3.57 13.84 0.88
N GLY A 14 4.36 14.39 1.80
CA GLY A 14 4.14 14.31 3.24
C GLY A 14 4.61 13.01 3.90
N ALA A 15 5.37 12.16 3.20
CA ALA A 15 5.81 10.85 3.68
C ALA A 15 6.61 10.92 4.98
N HIS A 16 7.57 11.84 5.09
CA HIS A 16 8.38 12.01 6.29
C HIS A 16 7.54 12.43 7.49
N HIS A 17 6.63 13.39 7.32
CA HIS A 17 5.73 13.81 8.39
C HIS A 17 4.83 12.66 8.88
N PHE A 18 4.32 11.87 7.92
CA PHE A 18 3.47 10.72 8.23
C PHE A 18 4.26 9.64 8.98
N ALA A 19 5.48 9.32 8.53
CA ALA A 19 6.39 8.39 9.19
C ALA A 19 6.76 8.86 10.62
N GLU A 20 7.09 10.15 10.79
CA GLU A 20 7.39 10.72 12.11
C GLU A 20 6.20 10.63 13.07
N THR A 21 5.00 10.86 12.58
CA THR A 21 3.77 10.73 13.36
C THR A 21 3.61 9.29 13.88
N ILE A 22 3.81 8.29 13.02
CA ILE A 22 3.74 6.87 13.39
C ILE A 22 4.82 6.53 14.43
N ILE A 23 6.06 6.97 14.21
CA ILE A 23 7.17 6.77 15.16
C ILE A 23 6.82 7.33 16.54
N LYS A 24 6.31 8.55 16.60
CA LYS A 24 5.90 9.20 17.87
C LYS A 24 4.77 8.45 18.57
N ILE A 25 3.80 7.90 17.82
CA ILE A 25 2.74 7.08 18.40
C ILE A 25 3.33 5.80 19.00
N LYS A 26 4.20 5.10 18.26
CA LYS A 26 4.83 3.87 18.75
C LYS A 26 5.75 4.11 19.94
N GLN A 27 6.42 5.25 20.00
CA GLN A 27 7.24 5.63 21.18
C GLN A 27 6.37 5.87 22.43
N LYS A 28 5.21 6.53 22.28
CA LYS A 28 4.33 6.82 23.40
C LYS A 28 3.44 5.64 23.80
N ALA A 29 3.06 4.79 22.86
CA ALA A 29 2.17 3.66 23.05
C ALA A 29 2.70 2.43 22.26
N PRO A 30 3.75 1.74 22.72
CA PRO A 30 4.42 0.68 21.97
C PRO A 30 3.52 -0.50 21.60
N THR A 31 2.52 -0.79 22.41
CA THR A 31 1.56 -1.89 22.20
C THR A 31 0.39 -1.52 21.28
N MET A 32 0.23 -0.25 20.94
CA MET A 32 -0.83 0.19 20.05
C MET A 32 -0.58 -0.30 18.62
N LEU A 33 -1.55 -0.97 18.03
CA LEU A 33 -1.51 -1.35 16.63
C LEU A 33 -1.85 -0.12 15.75
N VAL A 34 -0.99 0.14 14.78
CA VAL A 34 -1.11 1.28 13.86
C VAL A 34 -1.33 0.79 12.45
N GLU A 35 -2.50 1.09 11.89
CA GLU A 35 -2.79 0.99 10.46
C GLU A 35 -2.69 2.39 9.85
N ALA A 36 -1.99 2.51 8.73
CA ALA A 36 -1.87 3.74 7.97
C ALA A 36 -2.41 3.56 6.55
N LEU A 37 -3.44 4.33 6.19
CA LEU A 37 -3.90 4.47 4.81
C LEU A 37 -3.10 5.59 4.15
N THR A 38 -2.31 5.21 3.15
CA THR A 38 -1.30 6.07 2.52
C THR A 38 -1.65 6.41 1.07
N GLY A 39 -1.15 7.54 0.58
CA GLY A 39 -1.07 7.84 -0.85
C GLY A 39 -0.02 6.97 -1.56
N ASP A 40 0.12 7.19 -2.86
CA ASP A 40 1.12 6.52 -3.70
C ASP A 40 2.43 7.31 -3.83
N TYR A 41 2.49 8.49 -3.24
CA TYR A 41 3.64 9.42 -3.28
C TYR A 41 4.14 9.67 -4.72
N ALA A 42 3.20 9.82 -5.67
CA ALA A 42 3.49 9.96 -7.10
C ALA A 42 4.39 8.84 -7.67
N GLY A 43 4.34 7.65 -7.08
CA GLY A 43 5.15 6.49 -7.47
C GLY A 43 6.57 6.47 -6.88
N ASP A 44 6.91 7.38 -5.96
CA ASP A 44 8.20 7.35 -5.27
C ASP A 44 8.25 6.22 -4.22
N LEU A 45 8.88 5.13 -4.61
CA LEU A 45 8.99 3.93 -3.77
C LEU A 45 9.91 4.11 -2.56
N GLU A 46 10.81 5.11 -2.54
CA GLU A 46 11.62 5.39 -1.35
C GLU A 46 10.75 6.04 -0.26
N MET A 47 9.82 6.91 -0.64
CA MET A 47 8.83 7.47 0.29
C MET A 47 7.92 6.38 0.85
N VAL A 48 7.46 5.45 0.01
CA VAL A 48 6.70 4.26 0.44
C VAL A 48 7.47 3.46 1.49
N LYS A 49 8.76 3.16 1.23
CA LYS A 49 9.63 2.40 2.16
C LYS A 49 9.87 3.16 3.47
N THR A 50 10.00 4.48 3.40
CA THR A 50 10.17 5.35 4.57
C THR A 50 8.99 5.20 5.51
N VAL A 51 7.77 5.27 4.99
CA VAL A 51 6.56 5.09 5.80
C VAL A 51 6.42 3.63 6.26
N ALA A 52 6.69 2.65 5.40
CA ALA A 52 6.61 1.23 5.77
C ALA A 52 7.54 0.84 6.94
N ARG A 53 8.71 1.49 7.05
CA ARG A 53 9.70 1.27 8.11
C ARG A 53 9.46 2.07 9.38
N SER A 54 8.46 2.94 9.43
CA SER A 54 8.21 3.84 10.58
C SER A 54 7.69 3.13 11.84
N GLY A 55 7.40 1.84 11.76
CA GLY A 55 6.93 1.05 12.90
C GLY A 55 5.46 0.66 12.83
N LEU A 56 4.71 1.06 11.79
CA LEU A 56 3.31 0.65 11.61
C LEU A 56 3.19 -0.88 11.48
N ASP A 57 1.98 -1.37 11.78
CA ASP A 57 1.63 -2.79 11.74
C ASP A 57 0.92 -3.15 10.44
N VAL A 58 0.12 -2.22 9.88
CA VAL A 58 -0.61 -2.40 8.64
C VAL A 58 -0.39 -1.21 7.71
N TYR A 59 0.13 -1.47 6.52
CA TYR A 59 0.25 -0.51 5.43
C TYR A 59 -0.94 -0.68 4.47
N ALA A 60 -1.84 0.28 4.45
CA ALA A 60 -3.01 0.26 3.58
C ALA A 60 -2.82 1.24 2.41
N HIS A 61 -3.14 0.77 1.19
CA HIS A 61 -3.20 1.59 -0.01
C HIS A 61 -4.25 1.01 -0.96
N ASN A 62 -5.25 1.81 -1.29
CA ASN A 62 -6.40 1.35 -2.06
C ASN A 62 -6.09 1.31 -3.56
N ILE A 63 -6.45 0.23 -4.23
CA ILE A 63 -6.42 0.16 -5.70
C ILE A 63 -7.70 0.72 -6.32
N GLU A 64 -8.73 0.94 -5.52
CA GLU A 64 -10.03 1.55 -5.78
C GLU A 64 -10.90 0.74 -6.74
N THR A 65 -10.39 0.29 -7.88
CA THR A 65 -11.14 -0.48 -8.88
C THR A 65 -10.20 -1.38 -9.69
N VAL A 66 -10.77 -2.16 -10.61
CA VAL A 66 -10.02 -3.02 -11.55
C VAL A 66 -9.24 -2.18 -12.58
N GLU A 67 -8.18 -2.75 -13.15
CA GLU A 67 -7.27 -2.04 -14.07
C GLU A 67 -8.01 -1.38 -15.24
N PHE A 68 -9.00 -2.07 -15.82
CA PHE A 68 -9.78 -1.58 -16.96
C PHE A 68 -10.59 -0.30 -16.65
N LEU A 69 -11.12 -0.19 -15.42
CA LEU A 69 -11.94 0.96 -15.00
C LEU A 69 -11.10 2.09 -14.38
N THR A 70 -9.84 1.85 -14.05
CA THR A 70 -8.97 2.83 -13.40
C THR A 70 -8.97 4.20 -14.10
N PRO A 71 -8.87 4.32 -15.44
CA PRO A 71 -8.85 5.62 -16.10
C PRO A 71 -10.15 6.43 -15.97
N GLN A 72 -11.26 5.76 -15.63
CA GLN A 72 -12.59 6.38 -15.50
C GLN A 72 -12.92 6.73 -14.05
N VAL A 73 -12.29 6.04 -13.09
CA VAL A 73 -12.61 6.10 -11.65
C VAL A 73 -11.59 6.91 -10.89
N ARG A 74 -10.30 6.85 -11.28
CA ARG A 74 -9.20 7.49 -10.53
C ARG A 74 -8.63 8.69 -11.25
N ASP A 75 -7.94 9.54 -10.50
CA ASP A 75 -7.10 10.57 -11.10
C ASP A 75 -6.08 9.93 -12.06
N ARG A 76 -5.81 10.61 -13.19
CA ARG A 76 -4.89 10.14 -14.24
C ARG A 76 -3.47 9.85 -13.74
N ARG A 77 -3.06 10.45 -12.61
CA ARG A 77 -1.75 10.27 -11.99
C ARG A 77 -1.65 8.98 -11.19
N ALA A 78 -2.79 8.46 -10.72
CA ALA A 78 -2.88 7.26 -9.91
C ALA A 78 -3.35 6.08 -10.79
N ASN A 79 -2.44 5.20 -11.16
CA ASN A 79 -2.77 4.04 -11.97
C ASN A 79 -2.72 2.72 -11.18
N PHE A 80 -3.41 1.71 -11.69
CA PHE A 80 -3.55 0.41 -11.04
C PHE A 80 -2.19 -0.26 -10.76
N ARG A 81 -1.31 -0.28 -11.75
CA ARG A 81 0.00 -0.94 -11.62
C ARG A 81 0.92 -0.23 -10.63
N GLN A 82 0.86 1.10 -10.58
CA GLN A 82 1.57 1.90 -9.57
C GLN A 82 1.11 1.54 -8.16
N SER A 83 -0.20 1.41 -7.94
CA SER A 83 -0.73 0.99 -6.63
C SER A 83 -0.26 -0.40 -6.22
N LEU A 84 -0.18 -1.35 -7.17
CA LEU A 84 0.40 -2.67 -6.89
C LEU A 84 1.89 -2.59 -6.53
N GLN A 85 2.65 -1.73 -7.22
CA GLN A 85 4.08 -1.52 -6.90
C GLN A 85 4.28 -0.90 -5.51
N VAL A 86 3.40 0.02 -5.10
CA VAL A 86 3.39 0.62 -3.76
C VAL A 86 3.22 -0.46 -2.70
N LEU A 87 2.19 -1.31 -2.83
CA LEU A 87 1.92 -2.39 -1.88
C LEU A 87 3.07 -3.42 -1.82
N GLU A 88 3.61 -3.79 -2.98
CA GLU A 88 4.76 -4.68 -3.07
C GLU A 88 6.02 -4.08 -2.41
N ALA A 89 6.31 -2.81 -2.67
CA ALA A 89 7.45 -2.11 -2.09
C ALA A 89 7.32 -1.98 -0.56
N ALA A 90 6.13 -1.65 -0.06
CA ALA A 90 5.85 -1.61 1.36
C ALA A 90 6.05 -2.98 2.01
N LYS A 91 5.51 -4.05 1.41
CA LYS A 91 5.66 -5.42 1.90
C LYS A 91 7.11 -5.87 1.99
N LYS A 92 7.93 -5.53 0.99
CA LYS A 92 9.36 -5.85 0.97
C LYS A 92 10.20 -4.99 1.91
N ALA A 93 9.73 -3.82 2.30
CA ALA A 93 10.49 -2.86 3.10
C ALA A 93 10.62 -3.28 4.56
N LYS A 94 9.69 -4.08 5.08
CA LYS A 94 9.66 -4.51 6.49
C LYS A 94 9.12 -5.94 6.59
N ASP A 95 9.89 -6.84 7.16
CA ASP A 95 9.47 -8.20 7.45
C ASP A 95 8.25 -8.21 8.39
N GLY A 96 7.28 -9.07 8.08
CA GLY A 96 6.06 -9.21 8.86
C GLY A 96 5.02 -8.11 8.65
N LEU A 97 5.30 -7.06 7.85
CA LEU A 97 4.33 -6.01 7.58
C LEU A 97 3.09 -6.57 6.88
N ILE A 98 1.92 -6.23 7.40
CA ILE A 98 0.65 -6.53 6.74
C ILE A 98 0.38 -5.43 5.73
N THR A 99 0.12 -5.80 4.47
CA THR A 99 -0.39 -4.89 3.45
C THR A 99 -1.88 -5.10 3.27
N LYS A 100 -2.62 -4.02 3.06
CA LYS A 100 -4.08 -4.02 2.91
C LYS A 100 -4.47 -3.14 1.74
N THR A 101 -5.46 -3.58 0.98
CA THR A 101 -6.10 -2.78 -0.07
C THR A 101 -7.61 -2.86 0.03
N SER A 102 -8.30 -1.97 -0.68
CA SER A 102 -9.74 -2.06 -0.92
C SER A 102 -10.09 -1.80 -2.38
N VAL A 103 -11.22 -2.35 -2.78
CA VAL A 103 -11.79 -2.25 -4.12
C VAL A 103 -13.25 -1.87 -3.98
N MET A 104 -13.69 -0.86 -4.70
CA MET A 104 -15.10 -0.54 -4.86
C MET A 104 -15.72 -1.48 -5.90
N LEU A 105 -16.91 -1.98 -5.60
CA LEU A 105 -17.67 -2.88 -6.47
C LEU A 105 -18.92 -2.19 -7.00
N GLY A 106 -19.38 -2.65 -8.17
CA GLY A 106 -20.60 -2.14 -8.81
C GLY A 106 -20.36 -0.94 -9.73
N LEU A 107 -19.12 -0.73 -10.18
CA LEU A 107 -18.75 0.33 -11.10
C LEU A 107 -18.82 -0.11 -12.58
N GLY A 108 -19.16 -1.38 -12.85
CA GLY A 108 -19.23 -1.97 -14.17
C GLY A 108 -18.14 -2.99 -14.46
N GLU A 109 -17.37 -3.38 -13.44
CA GLU A 109 -16.40 -4.48 -13.53
C GLU A 109 -17.07 -5.83 -13.76
N SER A 110 -16.40 -6.72 -14.50
CA SER A 110 -16.78 -8.13 -14.57
C SER A 110 -16.14 -8.92 -13.43
N GLU A 111 -16.73 -10.09 -13.13
CA GLU A 111 -16.16 -11.01 -12.13
C GLU A 111 -14.73 -11.45 -12.51
N ASP A 112 -14.46 -11.72 -13.78
CA ASP A 112 -13.12 -12.08 -14.26
C ASP A 112 -12.10 -10.94 -14.05
N GLN A 113 -12.50 -9.70 -14.29
CA GLN A 113 -11.65 -8.52 -14.04
C GLN A 113 -11.34 -8.37 -12.54
N LEU A 114 -12.33 -8.60 -11.69
CA LEU A 114 -12.13 -8.58 -10.23
C LEU A 114 -11.18 -9.69 -9.79
N TRP A 115 -11.37 -10.93 -10.25
CA TRP A 115 -10.47 -12.04 -9.95
C TRP A 115 -9.05 -11.78 -10.44
N HIS A 116 -8.89 -11.16 -11.61
CA HIS A 116 -7.58 -10.79 -12.14
C HIS A 116 -6.88 -9.76 -11.23
N ALA A 117 -7.61 -8.75 -10.78
CA ALA A 117 -7.10 -7.73 -9.86
C ALA A 117 -6.65 -8.35 -8.52
N LEU A 118 -7.49 -9.19 -7.92
CA LEU A 118 -7.20 -9.86 -6.66
C LEU A 118 -6.01 -10.83 -6.75
N ARG A 119 -5.89 -11.59 -7.85
CA ARG A 119 -4.74 -12.48 -8.07
C ARG A 119 -3.44 -11.72 -8.29
N GLY A 120 -3.47 -10.58 -8.97
CA GLY A 120 -2.31 -9.72 -9.15
C GLY A 120 -1.73 -9.24 -7.82
N GLU A 121 -2.58 -8.92 -6.86
CA GLU A 121 -2.20 -8.54 -5.51
C GLU A 121 -1.70 -9.73 -4.67
N LEU A 122 -2.47 -10.81 -4.63
CA LEU A 122 -2.13 -12.01 -3.86
C LEU A 122 -0.83 -12.69 -4.32
N CYS A 123 -0.58 -12.76 -5.63
CA CYS A 123 0.66 -13.33 -6.15
C CYS A 123 1.88 -12.50 -5.78
N ARG A 124 1.79 -11.17 -5.80
CA ARG A 124 2.91 -10.30 -5.42
C ARG A 124 3.16 -10.31 -3.91
N ALA A 125 2.10 -10.35 -3.11
CA ALA A 125 2.21 -10.48 -1.65
C ALA A 125 2.81 -11.83 -1.21
N ASN A 126 2.57 -12.92 -1.95
CA ASN A 126 2.99 -14.27 -1.60
C ASN A 126 4.35 -14.68 -2.19
N GLN A 127 4.92 -13.97 -3.16
CA GLN A 127 6.25 -14.31 -3.69
C GLN A 127 7.34 -14.31 -2.62
N SER A 128 7.21 -13.48 -1.58
CA SER A 128 8.12 -13.48 -0.45
C SER A 128 7.96 -14.71 0.46
N MET A 129 6.76 -15.32 0.52
CA MET A 129 6.52 -16.57 1.27
C MET A 129 7.04 -17.81 0.53
N ASN A 130 6.84 -17.87 -0.78
CA ASN A 130 7.31 -19.02 -1.59
C ASN A 130 8.84 -19.09 -1.69
N GLN A 131 9.55 -17.97 -1.67
CA GLN A 131 11.02 -17.98 -1.60
C GLN A 131 11.53 -18.52 -0.25
N LYS A 132 10.84 -18.25 0.87
CA LYS A 132 11.22 -18.80 2.18
C LYS A 132 10.92 -20.31 2.30
N LEU A 133 9.86 -20.81 1.66
CA LEU A 133 9.54 -22.25 1.65
C LEU A 133 10.52 -23.08 0.81
N ASN A 134 11.09 -22.51 -0.25
CA ASN A 134 12.07 -23.19 -1.12
C ASN A 134 13.51 -23.11 -0.60
N THR A 135 13.77 -22.42 0.50
CA THR A 135 15.11 -22.29 1.13
C THR A 135 15.23 -22.96 2.49
N MET A 136 14.20 -23.69 2.92
CA MET A 136 14.29 -24.54 4.09
C MET A 136 14.90 -25.90 3.71
N PRO A 137 15.95 -26.35 4.42
CA PRO A 137 16.61 -27.64 4.19
C PRO A 137 15.72 -28.83 4.51
#